data_66b5f042dbd530d2f8666eca276f4b6a
#
_entry.id   66b5f042dbd530d2f8666eca276f4b6a
#
_cell.length_a   1.000
_cell.length_b   1.000
_cell.length_c   1.000
_cell.angle_alpha   90.00
_cell.angle_beta   90.00
_cell.angle_gamma   90.00
#
_symmetry.space_group_name_H-M   'P 1'
#
loop_
_entity.id
_entity.type
_entity.pdbx_description
1 polymer ?
#
loop_
_entity_poly.entity_id
_entity_poly.type
_entity_poly.pdbx_seq_one_letter_code
_entity_poly.pdbx_strand_id
1 'polypeptide(L)'
;MEKNDIVYGVHAVTEALAANTGNKLYIQDDLRGKKVDKIKDLAAEKKVSISWTPKKTLQEMTDGAVHQGFVLRVAEFAYTDFEVLLKKAEQEDNPLLLILDGLTDPHNFGSILRTADATNVAGVIIPKHRAVGVTPVVAKTSTGAIEHIPIARVTNLSQTLDKLKEAGFWIFGTDMQGTPSHKWNTAGKLALIIGNEGKGISSNIKKQVDEMLTIPMNGHVQSLNASVAAAILMYEVFRNRVG
;
A
#
# COMPACT_ATOMS: atom_id res chain seq x y z
N MET A 1 -19.19 -0.45 9.81
CA MET A 1 -18.35 0.53 9.08
C MET A 1 -16.94 -0.04 9.04
N GLU A 2 -16.37 -0.23 7.87
CA GLU A 2 -14.98 -0.68 7.80
C GLU A 2 -14.04 0.47 8.22
N LYS A 3 -13.01 0.17 9.02
CA LYS A 3 -12.08 1.15 9.61
C LYS A 3 -11.27 1.98 8.59
N ASN A 4 -11.33 1.63 7.32
CA ASN A 4 -10.52 2.25 6.27
C ASN A 4 -11.18 3.47 5.60
N ASP A 5 -12.43 3.77 5.98
CA ASP A 5 -13.21 4.85 5.35
C ASP A 5 -13.04 6.19 6.05
N ILE A 6 -12.18 6.29 7.06
CA ILE A 6 -11.99 7.50 7.84
C ILE A 6 -10.51 7.87 8.01
N VAL A 7 -10.27 9.18 8.00
CA VAL A 7 -9.00 9.81 8.35
C VAL A 7 -9.26 10.75 9.51
N TYR A 8 -8.38 10.81 10.51
CA TYR A 8 -8.59 11.65 11.68
C TYR A 8 -7.32 12.39 12.11
N GLY A 9 -7.54 13.48 12.88
CA GLY A 9 -6.50 14.41 13.28
C GLY A 9 -6.24 15.52 12.26
N VAL A 10 -5.73 16.65 12.73
CA VAL A 10 -5.58 17.90 11.95
C VAL A 10 -4.80 17.69 10.66
N HIS A 11 -3.61 17.08 10.72
CA HIS A 11 -2.73 16.95 9.56
C HIS A 11 -3.31 15.99 8.51
N ALA A 12 -3.71 14.79 8.92
CA ALA A 12 -4.24 13.79 8.02
C ALA A 12 -5.54 14.25 7.33
N VAL A 13 -6.44 14.91 8.06
CA VAL A 13 -7.66 15.50 7.51
C VAL A 13 -7.35 16.62 6.52
N THR A 14 -6.38 17.49 6.83
CA THR A 14 -5.97 18.57 5.91
C THR A 14 -5.40 18.00 4.60
N GLU A 15 -4.56 16.97 4.69
CA GLU A 15 -3.99 16.31 3.50
C GLU A 15 -5.05 15.61 2.65
N ALA A 16 -5.96 14.89 3.29
CA ALA A 16 -7.05 14.19 2.60
C ALA A 16 -8.01 15.17 1.90
N LEU A 17 -8.33 16.31 2.53
CA LEU A 17 -9.11 17.36 1.89
C LEU A 17 -8.36 17.99 0.70
N ALA A 18 -7.07 18.26 0.86
CA ALA A 18 -6.24 18.79 -0.22
C ALA A 18 -6.14 17.82 -1.42
N ALA A 19 -6.12 16.52 -1.15
CA ALA A 19 -6.15 15.46 -2.16
C ALA A 19 -7.55 15.20 -2.77
N ASN A 20 -8.59 15.95 -2.34
CA ASN A 20 -9.97 15.82 -2.82
C ASN A 20 -10.59 14.42 -2.63
N THR A 21 -10.17 13.70 -1.56
CA THR A 21 -10.66 12.34 -1.26
C THR A 21 -11.77 12.32 -0.21
N GLY A 22 -12.12 13.47 0.38
CA GLY A 22 -13.09 13.59 1.45
C GLY A 22 -14.54 13.59 0.97
N ASN A 23 -15.40 12.81 1.67
CA ASN A 23 -16.84 12.80 1.43
C ASN A 23 -17.63 13.60 2.47
N LYS A 24 -17.24 13.47 3.75
CA LYS A 24 -17.92 14.14 4.86
C LYS A 24 -16.95 14.40 6.01
N LEU A 25 -16.87 15.65 6.43
CA LEU A 25 -16.04 16.09 7.56
C LEU A 25 -16.88 16.16 8.83
N TYR A 26 -16.43 15.49 9.88
CA TYR A 26 -17.01 15.58 11.22
C TYR A 26 -16.08 16.43 12.08
N ILE A 27 -16.62 17.48 12.68
CA ILE A 27 -15.91 18.41 13.57
C ILE A 27 -16.56 18.31 14.96
N GLN A 28 -15.74 18.25 16.00
CA GLN A 28 -16.23 18.27 17.37
C GLN A 28 -17.02 19.56 17.65
N ASP A 29 -18.22 19.42 18.21
CA ASP A 29 -19.23 20.48 18.33
C ASP A 29 -18.83 21.67 19.20
N ASP A 30 -17.95 21.48 20.19
CA ASP A 30 -17.41 22.50 21.06
C ASP A 30 -16.05 23.07 20.59
N LEU A 31 -15.50 22.58 19.50
CA LEU A 31 -14.19 23.00 19.01
C LEU A 31 -14.25 24.36 18.31
N ARG A 32 -13.35 25.27 18.61
CA ARG A 32 -13.26 26.63 18.04
C ARG A 32 -11.82 27.02 17.76
N GLY A 33 -11.62 28.05 16.95
CA GLY A 33 -10.33 28.70 16.71
C GLY A 33 -9.78 28.53 15.30
N LYS A 34 -8.70 29.21 15.00
CA LYS A 34 -8.10 29.36 13.65
C LYS A 34 -7.89 28.04 12.88
N LYS A 35 -7.62 26.93 13.59
CA LYS A 35 -7.46 25.61 12.96
C LYS A 35 -8.79 25.08 12.41
N VAL A 36 -9.90 25.33 13.13
CA VAL A 36 -11.24 24.94 12.71
C VAL A 36 -11.62 25.73 11.48
N ASP A 37 -11.41 27.04 11.49
CA ASP A 37 -11.76 27.92 10.37
C ASP A 37 -11.00 27.49 9.10
N LYS A 38 -9.69 27.27 9.20
CA LYS A 38 -8.86 26.80 8.08
C LYS A 38 -9.35 25.48 7.47
N ILE A 39 -9.71 24.51 8.30
CA ILE A 39 -10.18 23.19 7.82
C ILE A 39 -11.58 23.32 7.21
N LYS A 40 -12.46 24.17 7.79
CA LYS A 40 -13.78 24.46 7.23
C LYS A 40 -13.68 25.11 5.85
N ASP A 41 -12.81 26.12 5.70
CA ASP A 41 -12.61 26.82 4.43
C ASP A 41 -12.12 25.84 3.36
N LEU A 42 -11.17 24.97 3.70
CA LEU A 42 -10.68 23.92 2.80
C LEU A 42 -11.78 22.91 2.44
N ALA A 43 -12.60 22.48 3.41
CA ALA A 43 -13.72 21.58 3.15
C ALA A 43 -14.78 22.24 2.24
N ALA A 44 -15.05 23.53 2.42
CA ALA A 44 -15.96 24.29 1.56
C ALA A 44 -15.43 24.41 0.13
N GLU A 45 -14.13 24.74 -0.04
CA GLU A 45 -13.45 24.77 -1.35
C GLU A 45 -13.58 23.43 -2.08
N LYS A 46 -13.43 22.31 -1.35
CA LYS A 46 -13.53 20.94 -1.88
C LYS A 46 -14.96 20.40 -1.92
N LYS A 47 -15.97 21.21 -1.59
CA LYS A 47 -17.41 20.83 -1.56
C LYS A 47 -17.70 19.64 -0.63
N VAL A 48 -16.90 19.46 0.42
CA VAL A 48 -17.08 18.42 1.42
C VAL A 48 -18.09 18.88 2.47
N SER A 49 -19.13 18.09 2.72
CA SER A 49 -20.14 18.41 3.73
C SER A 49 -19.57 18.34 5.14
N ILE A 50 -20.00 19.28 6.02
CA ILE A 50 -19.53 19.37 7.41
C ILE A 50 -20.67 18.97 8.35
N SER A 51 -20.34 18.15 9.37
CA SER A 51 -21.24 17.74 10.46
C SER A 51 -20.58 18.03 11.81
N TRP A 52 -21.24 18.84 12.64
CA TRP A 52 -20.83 19.06 14.02
C TRP A 52 -21.25 17.85 14.84
N THR A 53 -20.34 17.28 15.63
CA THR A 53 -20.51 15.96 16.19
C THR A 53 -19.95 15.90 17.61
N PRO A 54 -20.67 15.30 18.58
CA PRO A 54 -20.20 15.15 19.95
C PRO A 54 -18.85 14.39 20.02
N LYS A 55 -17.97 14.80 20.94
CA LYS A 55 -16.65 14.17 21.15
C LYS A 55 -16.73 12.65 21.32
N LYS A 56 -17.75 12.17 22.07
CA LYS A 56 -17.97 10.73 22.30
C LYS A 56 -18.17 9.98 21.00
N THR A 57 -18.96 10.51 20.08
CA THR A 57 -19.21 9.89 18.77
C THR A 57 -17.92 9.86 17.93
N LEU A 58 -17.11 10.92 17.94
CA LEU A 58 -15.81 10.92 17.27
C LEU A 58 -14.86 9.87 17.86
N GLN A 59 -14.86 9.68 19.17
CA GLN A 59 -14.09 8.63 19.82
C GLN A 59 -14.54 7.22 19.41
N GLU A 60 -15.85 7.01 19.33
CA GLU A 60 -16.41 5.75 18.84
C GLU A 60 -16.03 5.49 17.38
N MET A 61 -16.11 6.51 16.52
CA MET A 61 -15.73 6.40 15.11
C MET A 61 -14.24 6.03 14.93
N THR A 62 -13.38 6.50 15.83
CA THR A 62 -11.91 6.33 15.75
C THR A 62 -11.37 5.23 16.68
N ASP A 63 -12.26 4.43 17.32
CA ASP A 63 -11.91 3.43 18.35
C ASP A 63 -11.01 4.00 19.46
N GLY A 64 -11.29 5.21 19.89
CA GLY A 64 -10.55 5.89 20.95
C GLY A 64 -9.22 6.50 20.53
N ALA A 65 -8.88 6.50 19.26
CA ALA A 65 -7.66 7.15 18.77
C ALA A 65 -7.69 8.68 18.92
N VAL A 66 -6.52 9.31 18.89
CA VAL A 66 -6.37 10.75 19.07
C VAL A 66 -6.81 11.51 17.81
N HIS A 67 -8.09 11.84 17.71
CA HIS A 67 -8.70 12.50 16.56
C HIS A 67 -8.58 14.04 16.53
N GLN A 68 -8.13 14.67 17.64
CA GLN A 68 -7.96 16.12 17.76
C GLN A 68 -9.20 16.95 17.38
N GLY A 69 -10.39 16.37 17.47
CA GLY A 69 -11.67 16.98 17.11
C GLY A 69 -12.03 16.95 15.62
N PHE A 70 -11.27 16.25 14.78
CA PHE A 70 -11.52 16.14 13.34
C PHE A 70 -11.50 14.70 12.87
N VAL A 71 -12.55 14.30 12.17
CA VAL A 71 -12.67 13.02 11.47
C VAL A 71 -13.22 13.30 10.07
N LEU A 72 -12.57 12.81 9.03
CA LEU A 72 -13.01 12.93 7.65
C LEU A 72 -13.35 11.54 7.13
N ARG A 73 -14.55 11.37 6.62
CA ARG A 73 -14.90 10.21 5.82
C ARG A 73 -14.34 10.41 4.43
N VAL A 74 -13.58 9.45 3.96
CA VAL A 74 -12.99 9.46 2.61
C VAL A 74 -13.73 8.49 1.70
N ALA A 75 -13.61 8.69 0.39
CA ALA A 75 -14.08 7.71 -0.57
C ALA A 75 -13.30 6.41 -0.37
N GLU A 76 -14.00 5.29 -0.33
CA GLU A 76 -13.36 3.98 -0.27
C GLU A 76 -12.62 3.73 -1.59
N PHE A 77 -11.36 3.31 -1.48
CA PHE A 77 -10.61 2.88 -2.65
C PHE A 77 -11.17 1.55 -3.17
N ALA A 78 -11.49 1.50 -4.45
CA ALA A 78 -11.99 0.30 -5.10
C ALA A 78 -10.84 -0.70 -5.36
N TYR A 79 -10.66 -1.64 -4.44
CA TYR A 79 -9.69 -2.73 -4.64
C TYR A 79 -10.14 -3.65 -5.76
N THR A 80 -9.19 -4.11 -6.56
CA THR A 80 -9.43 -5.14 -7.57
C THR A 80 -9.63 -6.50 -6.86
N ASP A 81 -10.60 -7.28 -7.32
CA ASP A 81 -10.72 -8.67 -6.87
C ASP A 81 -9.47 -9.48 -7.28
N PHE A 82 -8.99 -10.35 -6.39
CA PHE A 82 -7.77 -11.11 -6.63
C PHE A 82 -7.86 -12.01 -7.87
N GLU A 83 -8.99 -12.67 -8.08
CA GLU A 83 -9.18 -13.56 -9.24
C GLU A 83 -9.18 -12.77 -10.55
N VAL A 84 -9.73 -11.55 -10.53
CA VAL A 84 -9.71 -10.65 -11.69
C VAL A 84 -8.27 -10.19 -11.98
N LEU A 85 -7.51 -9.83 -10.94
CA LEU A 85 -6.10 -9.44 -11.07
C LEU A 85 -5.27 -10.59 -11.61
N LEU A 86 -5.41 -11.79 -11.03
CA LEU A 86 -4.70 -13.00 -11.45
C LEU A 86 -4.98 -13.32 -12.92
N LYS A 87 -6.25 -13.37 -13.29
CA LYS A 87 -6.66 -13.65 -14.68
C LYS A 87 -6.11 -12.64 -15.69
N LYS A 88 -6.00 -11.36 -15.30
CA LYS A 88 -5.38 -10.33 -16.14
C LYS A 88 -3.88 -10.57 -16.27
N ALA A 89 -3.19 -10.84 -15.17
CA ALA A 89 -1.76 -11.11 -15.17
C ALA A 89 -1.40 -12.39 -15.97
N GLU A 90 -2.26 -13.41 -15.96
CA GLU A 90 -2.06 -14.63 -16.77
C GLU A 90 -2.07 -14.38 -18.28
N GLN A 91 -2.66 -13.28 -18.73
CA GLN A 91 -2.72 -12.91 -20.16
C GLN A 91 -1.45 -12.18 -20.63
N GLU A 92 -0.57 -11.78 -19.71
CA GLU A 92 0.72 -11.16 -20.02
C GLU A 92 1.80 -12.22 -20.21
N ASP A 93 2.73 -12.02 -21.15
CA ASP A 93 3.80 -12.99 -21.42
C ASP A 93 4.74 -13.19 -20.22
N ASN A 94 5.10 -12.13 -19.55
CA ASN A 94 6.03 -12.14 -18.42
C ASN A 94 5.54 -11.20 -17.30
N PRO A 95 4.44 -11.50 -16.59
CA PRO A 95 3.91 -10.62 -15.56
C PRO A 95 4.81 -10.62 -14.32
N LEU A 96 4.95 -9.45 -13.69
CA LEU A 96 5.46 -9.31 -12.33
C LEU A 96 4.31 -8.89 -11.42
N LEU A 97 3.98 -9.71 -10.43
CA LEU A 97 3.11 -9.35 -9.32
C LEU A 97 3.95 -8.99 -8.09
N LEU A 98 3.55 -7.94 -7.39
CA LEU A 98 4.20 -7.53 -6.14
C LEU A 98 3.31 -7.88 -4.96
N ILE A 99 3.88 -8.48 -3.91
CA ILE A 99 3.18 -8.85 -2.69
C ILE A 99 3.85 -8.10 -1.52
N LEU A 100 3.05 -7.37 -0.73
CA LEU A 100 3.56 -6.59 0.39
C LEU A 100 3.13 -7.27 1.71
N ASP A 101 4.04 -8.04 2.33
CA ASP A 101 3.74 -8.78 3.57
C ASP A 101 3.96 -7.90 4.80
N GLY A 102 2.89 -7.26 5.29
CA GLY A 102 2.90 -6.51 6.53
C GLY A 102 3.55 -5.12 6.45
N LEU A 103 3.61 -4.51 5.28
CA LEU A 103 4.01 -3.11 5.14
C LEU A 103 3.00 -2.20 5.85
N THR A 104 3.48 -1.30 6.71
CA THR A 104 2.63 -0.43 7.54
C THR A 104 2.77 1.05 7.27
N ASP A 105 3.87 1.48 6.64
CA ASP A 105 4.09 2.89 6.31
C ASP A 105 3.41 3.27 4.99
N PRO A 106 2.47 4.24 5.01
CA PRO A 106 1.78 4.69 3.81
C PRO A 106 2.70 5.41 2.81
N HIS A 107 3.79 6.04 3.25
CA HIS A 107 4.75 6.68 2.36
C HIS A 107 5.54 5.64 1.56
N ASN A 108 5.98 4.56 2.22
CA ASN A 108 6.63 3.45 1.54
C ASN A 108 5.68 2.81 0.53
N PHE A 109 4.42 2.57 0.91
CA PHE A 109 3.44 2.00 0.00
C PHE A 109 3.22 2.88 -1.25
N GLY A 110 3.01 4.19 -1.07
CA GLY A 110 2.85 5.11 -2.19
C GLY A 110 4.08 5.16 -3.11
N SER A 111 5.29 5.15 -2.54
CA SER A 111 6.54 5.11 -3.29
C SER A 111 6.71 3.80 -4.08
N ILE A 112 6.33 2.67 -3.48
CA ILE A 112 6.33 1.36 -4.16
C ILE A 112 5.36 1.37 -5.34
N LEU A 113 4.13 1.87 -5.18
CA LEU A 113 3.15 1.96 -6.26
C LEU A 113 3.65 2.82 -7.42
N ARG A 114 4.31 3.94 -7.12
CA ARG A 114 4.91 4.80 -8.15
C ARG A 114 5.98 4.07 -8.96
N THR A 115 6.84 3.29 -8.30
CA THR A 115 7.86 2.50 -8.99
C THR A 115 7.23 1.33 -9.75
N ALA A 116 6.20 0.68 -9.18
CA ALA A 116 5.47 -0.40 -9.82
C ALA A 116 4.85 0.03 -11.15
N ASP A 117 4.25 1.22 -11.20
CA ASP A 117 3.74 1.82 -12.43
C ASP A 117 4.87 2.07 -13.45
N ALA A 118 5.94 2.71 -13.01
CA ALA A 118 7.08 3.01 -13.87
C ALA A 118 7.80 1.77 -14.44
N THR A 119 7.70 0.62 -13.78
CA THR A 119 8.35 -0.64 -14.17
C THR A 119 7.38 -1.69 -14.71
N ASN A 120 6.15 -1.28 -15.03
CA ASN A 120 5.12 -2.14 -15.61
C ASN A 120 4.82 -3.39 -14.77
N VAL A 121 4.66 -3.22 -13.45
CA VAL A 121 4.19 -4.29 -12.56
C VAL A 121 2.72 -4.58 -12.86
N ALA A 122 2.35 -5.84 -13.07
CA ALA A 122 1.00 -6.25 -13.47
C ALA A 122 -0.05 -6.02 -12.35
N GLY A 123 0.38 -5.96 -11.09
CA GLY A 123 -0.50 -5.65 -9.96
C GLY A 123 0.17 -5.83 -8.61
N VAL A 124 -0.48 -5.29 -7.58
CA VAL A 124 0.00 -5.33 -6.20
C VAL A 124 -1.00 -6.05 -5.31
N ILE A 125 -0.52 -6.95 -4.46
CA ILE A 125 -1.32 -7.74 -3.52
C ILE A 125 -0.94 -7.34 -2.10
N ILE A 126 -1.94 -6.98 -1.29
CA ILE A 126 -1.76 -6.63 0.12
C ILE A 126 -2.67 -7.46 1.01
N PRO A 127 -2.27 -7.79 2.25
CA PRO A 127 -3.18 -8.44 3.20
C PRO A 127 -4.24 -7.47 3.71
N LYS A 128 -5.43 -7.99 4.02
CA LYS A 128 -6.55 -7.22 4.58
C LYS A 128 -6.24 -6.72 6.01
N HIS A 129 -5.40 -7.45 6.74
CA HIS A 129 -5.06 -7.15 8.13
C HIS A 129 -3.55 -6.96 8.29
N ARG A 130 -3.15 -6.14 9.28
CA ARG A 130 -1.74 -5.89 9.63
C ARG A 130 -0.90 -5.28 8.51
N ALA A 131 -1.54 -4.58 7.58
CA ALA A 131 -0.90 -3.84 6.51
C ALA A 131 -1.61 -2.51 6.28
N VAL A 132 -0.90 -1.56 5.73
CA VAL A 132 -1.48 -0.29 5.30
C VAL A 132 -2.35 -0.53 4.06
N GLY A 133 -3.56 0.03 4.07
CA GLY A 133 -4.40 0.11 2.88
C GLY A 133 -4.13 1.38 2.07
N VAL A 134 -4.86 1.54 0.97
CA VAL A 134 -4.82 2.78 0.20
C VAL A 134 -5.50 3.89 1.00
N THR A 135 -4.69 4.85 1.44
CA THR A 135 -5.08 6.04 2.20
C THR A 135 -4.84 7.29 1.36
N PRO A 136 -5.34 8.47 1.75
CA PRO A 136 -4.99 9.72 1.08
C PRO A 136 -3.49 10.00 1.01
N VAL A 137 -2.72 9.56 2.02
CA VAL A 137 -1.25 9.66 2.00
C VAL A 137 -0.66 8.79 0.90
N VAL A 138 -1.15 7.55 0.76
CA VAL A 138 -0.73 6.64 -0.32
C VAL A 138 -1.08 7.23 -1.68
N ALA A 139 -2.31 7.73 -1.85
CA ALA A 139 -2.76 8.37 -3.09
C ALA A 139 -1.87 9.56 -3.48
N LYS A 140 -1.56 10.44 -2.52
CA LYS A 140 -0.68 11.59 -2.74
C LYS A 140 0.76 11.17 -3.08
N THR A 141 1.31 10.20 -2.34
CA THR A 141 2.71 9.77 -2.51
C THR A 141 2.91 8.99 -3.81
N SER A 142 1.90 8.25 -4.26
CA SER A 142 1.94 7.49 -5.51
C SER A 142 1.89 8.37 -6.76
N THR A 143 1.58 9.67 -6.63
CA THR A 143 1.56 10.65 -7.74
C THR A 143 0.73 10.20 -8.96
N GLY A 144 -0.41 9.57 -8.71
CA GLY A 144 -1.34 9.09 -9.74
C GLY A 144 -1.18 7.61 -10.11
N ALA A 145 -0.11 6.94 -9.73
CA ALA A 145 0.12 5.53 -10.05
C ALA A 145 -1.00 4.58 -9.57
N ILE A 146 -1.70 4.95 -8.50
CA ILE A 146 -2.83 4.16 -7.99
C ILE A 146 -4.01 4.03 -8.97
N GLU A 147 -4.11 4.92 -9.95
CA GLU A 147 -5.14 4.88 -10.98
C GLU A 147 -4.83 3.86 -12.09
N HIS A 148 -3.58 3.41 -12.18
CA HIS A 148 -3.08 2.54 -13.24
C HIS A 148 -2.77 1.14 -12.75
N ILE A 149 -2.28 1.01 -11.51
CA ILE A 149 -1.88 -0.28 -10.91
C ILE A 149 -3.07 -0.94 -10.21
N PRO A 150 -3.52 -2.13 -10.65
CA PRO A 150 -4.53 -2.88 -9.91
C PRO A 150 -3.98 -3.35 -8.57
N ILE A 151 -4.73 -3.07 -7.49
CA ILE A 151 -4.37 -3.44 -6.12
C ILE A 151 -5.41 -4.42 -5.61
N ALA A 152 -5.00 -5.65 -5.32
CA ALA A 152 -5.86 -6.66 -4.70
C ALA A 152 -5.62 -6.73 -3.19
N ARG A 153 -6.71 -6.91 -2.44
CA ARG A 153 -6.68 -7.01 -0.99
C ARG A 153 -7.18 -8.38 -0.54
N VAL A 154 -6.30 -9.20 0.04
CA VAL A 154 -6.56 -10.59 0.34
C VAL A 154 -6.61 -10.89 1.83
N THR A 155 -7.45 -11.82 2.23
CA THR A 155 -7.60 -12.21 3.64
C THR A 155 -6.48 -13.16 4.09
N ASN A 156 -5.99 -14.02 3.18
CA ASN A 156 -5.01 -15.06 3.49
C ASN A 156 -3.92 -15.11 2.41
N LEU A 157 -2.76 -14.52 2.71
CA LEU A 157 -1.61 -14.53 1.79
C LEU A 157 -1.13 -15.95 1.46
N SER A 158 -1.14 -16.88 2.41
CA SER A 158 -0.70 -18.27 2.18
C SER A 158 -1.52 -18.95 1.08
N GLN A 159 -2.85 -18.88 1.18
CA GLN A 159 -3.74 -19.41 0.13
C GLN A 159 -3.59 -18.66 -1.20
N THR A 160 -3.27 -17.37 -1.14
CA THR A 160 -2.99 -16.56 -2.33
C THR A 160 -1.73 -17.06 -3.05
N LEU A 161 -0.68 -17.38 -2.29
CA LEU A 161 0.55 -17.95 -2.87
C LEU A 161 0.30 -19.32 -3.51
N ASP A 162 -0.52 -20.18 -2.89
CA ASP A 162 -0.89 -21.48 -3.47
C ASP A 162 -1.55 -21.29 -4.85
N LYS A 163 -2.51 -20.37 -4.95
CA LYS A 163 -3.17 -20.04 -6.23
C LYS A 163 -2.21 -19.46 -7.27
N LEU A 164 -1.28 -18.61 -6.87
CA LEU A 164 -0.25 -18.07 -7.76
C LEU A 164 0.65 -19.19 -8.30
N LYS A 165 1.04 -20.15 -7.47
CA LYS A 165 1.82 -21.31 -7.89
C LYS A 165 1.04 -22.20 -8.87
N GLU A 166 -0.23 -22.45 -8.59
CA GLU A 166 -1.13 -23.19 -9.50
C GLU A 166 -1.25 -22.50 -10.87
N ALA A 167 -1.18 -21.15 -10.90
CA ALA A 167 -1.16 -20.35 -12.14
C ALA A 167 0.23 -20.24 -12.80
N GLY A 168 1.24 -20.92 -12.25
CA GLY A 168 2.59 -20.99 -12.79
C GLY A 168 3.52 -19.83 -12.42
N PHE A 169 3.20 -19.08 -11.38
CA PHE A 169 4.09 -18.04 -10.85
C PHE A 169 5.18 -18.64 -9.96
N TRP A 170 6.41 -18.18 -10.16
CA TRP A 170 7.51 -18.39 -9.25
C TRP A 170 7.48 -17.33 -8.16
N ILE A 171 7.57 -17.77 -6.90
CA ILE A 171 7.47 -16.91 -5.73
C ILE A 171 8.85 -16.57 -5.20
N PHE A 172 9.21 -15.30 -5.27
CA PHE A 172 10.48 -14.77 -4.77
C PHE A 172 10.24 -13.97 -3.50
N GLY A 173 11.09 -14.20 -2.50
CA GLY A 173 11.09 -13.42 -1.26
C GLY A 173 12.35 -12.57 -1.15
N THR A 174 12.34 -11.60 -0.25
CA THR A 174 13.50 -10.75 0.04
C THR A 174 14.07 -11.06 1.42
N ASP A 175 15.37 -11.27 1.50
CA ASP A 175 16.10 -11.50 2.76
C ASP A 175 17.53 -10.95 2.65
N MET A 176 18.22 -10.87 3.77
CA MET A 176 19.65 -10.53 3.81
C MET A 176 20.54 -11.65 3.26
N GLN A 177 20.02 -12.87 3.25
CA GLN A 177 20.67 -14.06 2.70
C GLN A 177 19.81 -14.63 1.56
N GLY A 178 20.42 -14.88 0.41
CA GLY A 178 19.73 -15.40 -0.76
C GLY A 178 20.55 -15.25 -2.02
N THR A 179 19.95 -15.54 -3.16
CA THR A 179 20.55 -15.32 -4.46
C THR A 179 20.73 -13.80 -4.70
N PRO A 180 21.93 -13.34 -5.05
CA PRO A 180 22.14 -11.92 -5.39
C PRO A 180 21.23 -11.47 -6.52
N SER A 181 20.58 -10.32 -6.37
CA SER A 181 19.58 -9.79 -7.31
C SER A 181 20.06 -9.75 -8.77
N HIS A 182 21.34 -9.46 -9.00
CA HIS A 182 21.94 -9.43 -10.34
C HIS A 182 22.11 -10.83 -10.99
N LYS A 183 21.90 -11.91 -10.23
CA LYS A 183 21.87 -13.31 -10.72
C LYS A 183 20.45 -13.87 -10.84
N TRP A 184 19.45 -13.07 -10.53
CA TRP A 184 18.06 -13.47 -10.58
C TRP A 184 17.64 -13.77 -12.02
N ASN A 185 17.06 -14.96 -12.24
CA ASN A 185 16.38 -15.25 -13.50
C ASN A 185 15.00 -14.59 -13.50
N THR A 186 14.86 -13.55 -14.30
CA THR A 186 13.65 -12.72 -14.37
C THR A 186 12.69 -13.11 -15.49
N ALA A 187 12.86 -14.27 -16.10
CA ALA A 187 11.97 -14.79 -17.13
C ALA A 187 10.69 -15.41 -16.54
N GLY A 188 9.60 -15.34 -17.28
CA GLY A 188 8.34 -15.98 -16.94
C GLY A 188 7.47 -15.19 -15.94
N LYS A 189 6.52 -15.89 -15.34
CA LYS A 189 5.56 -15.33 -14.38
C LYS A 189 6.19 -15.24 -12.98
N LEU A 190 6.33 -14.04 -12.46
CA LEU A 190 7.03 -13.78 -11.19
C LEU A 190 6.10 -13.13 -10.17
N ALA A 191 6.20 -13.57 -8.91
CA ALA A 191 5.61 -12.90 -7.77
C ALA A 191 6.70 -12.57 -6.75
N LEU A 192 6.94 -11.28 -6.51
CA LEU A 192 7.97 -10.77 -5.61
C LEU A 192 7.34 -10.34 -4.29
N ILE A 193 7.81 -10.89 -3.18
CA ILE A 193 7.36 -10.54 -1.83
C ILE A 193 8.34 -9.57 -1.19
N ILE A 194 7.83 -8.41 -0.80
CA ILE A 194 8.53 -7.43 0.05
C ILE A 194 7.97 -7.55 1.45
N GLY A 195 8.82 -7.84 2.41
CA GLY A 195 8.45 -7.97 3.82
C GLY A 195 8.36 -6.65 4.57
N ASN A 196 7.97 -6.72 5.83
CA ASN A 196 7.95 -5.60 6.76
C ASN A 196 9.39 -5.10 7.05
N GLU A 197 9.55 -3.79 7.26
CA GLU A 197 10.85 -3.13 7.47
C GLU A 197 11.63 -3.67 8.68
N GLY A 198 10.93 -4.07 9.74
CA GLY A 198 11.57 -4.55 10.98
C GLY A 198 11.63 -6.08 11.10
N LYS A 199 10.62 -6.77 10.56
CA LYS A 199 10.44 -8.23 10.74
C LYS A 199 10.72 -9.05 9.49
N GLY A 200 10.88 -8.39 8.34
CA GLY A 200 10.98 -9.07 7.04
C GLY A 200 9.70 -9.79 6.66
N ILE A 201 9.81 -10.83 5.86
CA ILE A 201 8.71 -11.71 5.45
C ILE A 201 8.32 -12.61 6.62
N SER A 202 7.01 -12.74 6.87
CA SER A 202 6.49 -13.57 7.94
C SER A 202 6.91 -15.05 7.76
N SER A 203 7.20 -15.75 8.87
CA SER A 203 7.76 -17.10 8.84
C SER A 203 6.90 -18.12 8.09
N ASN A 204 5.58 -17.95 8.12
CA ASN A 204 4.66 -18.81 7.41
C ASN A 204 4.70 -18.58 5.88
N ILE A 205 4.82 -17.33 5.46
CA ILE A 205 4.97 -16.96 4.05
C ILE A 205 6.35 -17.37 3.52
N LYS A 206 7.41 -17.15 4.32
CA LYS A 206 8.79 -17.52 3.96
C LYS A 206 8.94 -19.01 3.59
N LYS A 207 8.16 -19.92 4.20
CA LYS A 207 8.16 -21.35 3.89
C LYS A 207 7.60 -21.70 2.50
N GLN A 208 6.85 -20.79 1.89
CA GLN A 208 6.21 -20.98 0.60
C GLN A 208 6.95 -20.27 -0.54
N VAL A 209 8.01 -19.53 -0.22
CA VAL A 209 8.88 -18.87 -1.19
C VAL A 209 9.70 -19.95 -1.91
N ASP A 210 9.78 -19.84 -3.23
CA ASP A 210 10.58 -20.77 -4.03
C ASP A 210 12.06 -20.40 -3.99
N GLU A 211 12.37 -19.09 -3.98
CA GLU A 211 13.73 -18.59 -3.89
C GLU A 211 13.80 -17.26 -3.13
N MET A 212 14.83 -17.13 -2.26
CA MET A 212 15.12 -15.87 -1.56
C MET A 212 16.15 -15.07 -2.32
N LEU A 213 15.87 -13.78 -2.49
CA LEU A 213 16.74 -12.80 -3.14
C LEU A 213 17.40 -11.90 -2.10
N THR A 214 18.63 -11.52 -2.38
CA THR A 214 19.35 -10.49 -1.61
C THR A 214 19.84 -9.36 -2.50
N ILE A 215 19.80 -8.16 -1.99
CA ILE A 215 20.46 -6.99 -2.62
C ILE A 215 21.86 -6.91 -2.01
N PRO A 216 22.93 -7.13 -2.77
CA PRO A 216 24.30 -7.04 -2.25
C PRO A 216 24.59 -5.63 -1.71
N MET A 217 25.14 -5.55 -0.51
CA MET A 217 25.50 -4.29 0.14
C MET A 217 26.92 -4.40 0.72
N ASN A 218 27.70 -3.34 0.57
CA ASN A 218 29.08 -3.26 1.09
C ASN A 218 29.24 -2.24 2.23
N GLY A 219 28.14 -1.63 2.68
CA GLY A 219 28.14 -0.63 3.74
C GLY A 219 27.96 -1.23 5.14
N HIS A 220 27.83 -0.35 6.14
CA HIS A 220 27.61 -0.73 7.54
C HIS A 220 26.14 -0.95 7.89
N VAL A 221 25.22 -0.49 7.05
CA VAL A 221 23.77 -0.68 7.28
C VAL A 221 23.38 -2.11 6.95
N GLN A 222 22.46 -2.65 7.77
CA GLN A 222 22.01 -4.05 7.63
C GLN A 222 20.84 -4.20 6.65
N SER A 223 20.12 -3.13 6.36
CA SER A 223 18.95 -3.18 5.46
C SER A 223 18.73 -1.87 4.74
N LEU A 224 18.03 -1.92 3.63
CA LEU A 224 17.48 -0.77 2.92
C LEU A 224 16.05 -0.50 3.38
N ASN A 225 15.59 0.73 3.18
CA ASN A 225 14.17 1.05 3.28
C ASN A 225 13.36 0.15 2.32
N ALA A 226 12.17 -0.26 2.73
CA ALA A 226 11.35 -1.22 1.97
C ALA A 226 11.01 -0.72 0.56
N SER A 227 10.71 0.57 0.39
CA SER A 227 10.42 1.11 -0.94
C SER A 227 11.66 1.17 -1.84
N VAL A 228 12.84 1.40 -1.26
CA VAL A 228 14.12 1.38 -2.00
C VAL A 228 14.47 -0.05 -2.43
N ALA A 229 14.35 -1.03 -1.53
CA ALA A 229 14.58 -2.43 -1.85
C ALA A 229 13.63 -2.92 -2.96
N ALA A 230 12.34 -2.59 -2.81
CA ALA A 230 11.33 -2.91 -3.83
C ALA A 230 11.68 -2.27 -5.19
N ALA A 231 12.10 -1.01 -5.19
CA ALA A 231 12.45 -0.30 -6.43
C ALA A 231 13.64 -0.95 -7.15
N ILE A 232 14.69 -1.32 -6.41
CA ILE A 232 15.85 -2.00 -6.99
C ILE A 232 15.44 -3.32 -7.65
N LEU A 233 14.65 -4.13 -6.96
CA LEU A 233 14.24 -5.44 -7.47
C LEU A 233 13.24 -5.35 -8.64
N MET A 234 12.27 -4.44 -8.57
CA MET A 234 11.36 -4.20 -9.70
C MET A 234 12.13 -3.70 -10.93
N TYR A 235 13.09 -2.80 -10.74
CA TYR A 235 13.91 -2.30 -11.84
C TYR A 235 14.86 -3.36 -12.40
N GLU A 236 15.36 -4.28 -11.58
CA GLU A 236 16.14 -5.44 -12.04
C GLU A 236 15.33 -6.30 -13.01
N VAL A 237 14.06 -6.61 -12.69
CA VAL A 237 13.15 -7.31 -13.59
C VAL A 237 12.91 -6.50 -14.86
N PHE A 238 12.59 -5.22 -14.73
CA PHE A 238 12.29 -4.34 -15.84
C PHE A 238 13.46 -4.25 -16.83
N ARG A 239 14.68 -3.91 -16.35
CA ARG A 239 15.84 -3.75 -17.22
C ARG A 239 16.23 -5.03 -17.98
N ASN A 240 16.02 -6.21 -17.37
CA ASN A 240 16.29 -7.50 -18.03
C ASN A 240 15.25 -7.88 -19.08
N ARG A 241 14.08 -7.23 -19.08
CA ARG A 241 12.99 -7.48 -20.02
C ARG A 241 12.93 -6.48 -21.17
N VAL A 242 13.51 -5.28 -20.99
CA VAL A 242 13.53 -4.22 -22.03
C VAL A 242 14.88 -4.11 -22.75
N GLY A 243 15.90 -4.82 -22.29
CA GLY A 243 17.21 -4.95 -22.93
C GLY A 243 17.30 -6.26 -23.66
#